data_61cc1d2fd76e2eb55edc80b1206780cd
#
_entry.id   61cc1d2fd76e2eb55edc80b1206780cd
#
_cell.length_a   1.000
_cell.length_b   1.000
_cell.length_c   1.000
_cell.angle_alpha   90.00
_cell.angle_beta   90.00
_cell.angle_gamma   90.00
#
_symmetry.space_group_name_H-M   'P 1'
#
loop_
_entity.id
_entity.type
_entity.pdbx_description
1 polymer ?
#
loop_
_entity_poly.entity_id
_entity_poly.type
_entity_poly.pdbx_seq_one_letter_code
_entity_poly.pdbx_strand_id
1 'polypeptide(L)'
;MAITDGEASHPGMDRAAAGQLAERRAAETSTALSRLGAAAEIVRLRIPDTGVSRREPEVREALRELVSGFQLCLAPWDGDLHADHEAAGRAARGACAAAGTGLLSYPIWTWHWSHPGDPRVPWEAAARVPLSAEATRRKRAAIGCFASQLRPRGPQRPPVLPPEVVAHFIRDHEMLIS
;
A
#
# COMPACT_ATOMS: atom_id res chain seq x y z
N MET A 1 -7.36 -4.11 4.51
CA MET A 1 -6.80 -3.84 5.86
C MET A 1 -5.73 -2.77 5.77
N ALA A 2 -5.62 -1.85 6.74
CA ALA A 2 -4.52 -0.90 6.89
C ALA A 2 -3.69 -1.32 8.12
N ILE A 3 -2.39 -1.61 7.92
CA ILE A 3 -1.51 -2.11 8.98
C ILE A 3 -0.99 -0.95 9.83
N THR A 4 -0.52 0.13 9.19
CA THR A 4 -0.07 1.37 9.82
C THR A 4 -0.93 2.53 9.34
N ASP A 5 -0.83 3.66 10.00
CA ASP A 5 -1.43 4.92 9.57
C ASP A 5 -0.41 5.85 8.86
N GLY A 6 0.83 5.38 8.72
CA GLY A 6 1.91 6.09 8.01
C GLY A 6 2.38 7.36 8.70
N GLU A 7 2.22 7.44 10.02
CA GLU A 7 2.43 8.65 10.83
C GLU A 7 3.90 9.05 10.97
N ALA A 8 4.85 8.15 10.69
CA ALA A 8 6.28 8.47 10.74
C ALA A 8 6.86 9.01 9.43
N SER A 9 6.06 9.14 8.38
CA SER A 9 6.52 9.57 7.05
C SER A 9 7.02 11.03 6.97
N HIS A 10 6.76 11.84 7.99
CA HIS A 10 7.17 13.24 8.09
C HIS A 10 8.19 13.40 9.22
N PRO A 11 9.51 13.44 8.92
CA PRO A 11 10.54 13.54 9.95
C PRO A 11 10.42 14.80 10.80
N GLY A 12 10.68 14.67 12.10
CA GLY A 12 10.70 15.80 13.04
C GLY A 12 9.32 16.22 13.56
N MET A 13 8.28 15.43 13.33
CA MET A 13 6.97 15.64 13.95
C MET A 13 6.99 15.17 15.42
N ASP A 14 6.35 15.93 16.28
CA ASP A 14 6.04 15.48 17.63
C ASP A 14 4.88 14.47 17.61
N ARG A 15 4.59 13.88 18.78
CA ARG A 15 3.53 12.86 18.91
C ARG A 15 2.14 13.38 18.55
N ALA A 16 1.85 14.65 18.86
CA ALA A 16 0.55 15.24 18.58
C ALA A 16 0.35 15.43 17.06
N ALA A 17 1.38 15.97 16.38
CA ALA A 17 1.36 16.15 14.94
C ALA A 17 1.32 14.80 14.19
N ALA A 18 2.05 13.78 14.67
CA ALA A 18 1.98 12.43 14.12
C ALA A 18 0.56 11.84 14.26
N GLY A 19 -0.09 12.02 15.40
CA GLY A 19 -1.49 11.62 15.60
C GLY A 19 -2.45 12.33 14.64
N GLN A 20 -2.30 13.64 14.44
CA GLN A 20 -3.09 14.39 13.46
C GLN A 20 -2.88 13.91 12.02
N LEU A 21 -1.64 13.51 11.67
CA LEU A 21 -1.36 12.93 10.37
C LEU A 21 -2.06 11.58 10.19
N ALA A 22 -2.04 10.71 11.21
CA ALA A 22 -2.74 9.43 11.20
C ALA A 22 -4.24 9.61 10.96
N GLU A 23 -4.89 10.53 11.70
CA GLU A 23 -6.30 10.84 11.52
C GLU A 23 -6.62 11.37 10.12
N ARG A 24 -5.78 12.28 9.62
CA ARG A 24 -5.91 12.79 8.24
C ARG A 24 -5.84 11.67 7.21
N ARG A 25 -4.87 10.76 7.32
CA ARG A 25 -4.69 9.64 6.40
C ARG A 25 -5.84 8.64 6.47
N ALA A 26 -6.41 8.44 7.64
CA ALA A 26 -7.63 7.66 7.80
C ALA A 26 -8.79 8.26 6.99
N ALA A 27 -8.99 9.58 7.08
CA ALA A 27 -10.03 10.30 6.33
C ALA A 27 -9.75 10.30 4.81
N GLU A 28 -8.50 10.50 4.39
CA GLU A 28 -8.06 10.40 2.99
C GLU A 28 -8.36 9.01 2.41
N THR A 29 -8.07 7.95 3.15
CA THR A 29 -8.36 6.56 2.75
C THR A 29 -9.85 6.32 2.57
N SER A 30 -10.69 6.75 3.52
CA SER A 30 -12.14 6.65 3.40
C SER A 30 -12.67 7.40 2.18
N THR A 31 -12.18 8.61 1.94
CA THR A 31 -12.56 9.42 0.78
C THR A 31 -12.13 8.76 -0.52
N ALA A 32 -10.91 8.20 -0.57
CA ALA A 32 -10.39 7.50 -1.75
C ALA A 32 -11.24 6.28 -2.09
N LEU A 33 -11.62 5.45 -1.12
CA LEU A 33 -12.50 4.30 -1.32
C LEU A 33 -13.88 4.72 -1.85
N SER A 34 -14.45 5.80 -1.33
CA SER A 34 -15.69 6.36 -1.86
C SER A 34 -15.54 6.80 -3.32
N ARG A 35 -14.42 7.43 -3.70
CA ARG A 35 -14.14 7.83 -5.10
C ARG A 35 -13.94 6.64 -6.03
N LEU A 36 -13.41 5.54 -5.52
CA LEU A 36 -13.33 4.27 -6.25
C LEU A 36 -14.71 3.63 -6.47
N GLY A 37 -15.71 3.99 -5.66
CA GLY A 37 -16.99 3.29 -5.62
C GLY A 37 -16.87 1.92 -4.98
N ALA A 38 -15.87 1.71 -4.13
CA ALA A 38 -15.63 0.45 -3.45
C ALA A 38 -16.44 0.39 -2.15
N ALA A 39 -17.37 -0.58 -2.07
CA ALA A 39 -18.01 -0.95 -0.80
C ALA A 39 -17.03 -1.85 -0.03
N ALA A 40 -16.14 -1.25 0.74
CA ALA A 40 -15.11 -1.97 1.46
C ALA A 40 -15.15 -1.64 2.95
N GLU A 41 -15.03 -2.67 3.78
CA GLU A 41 -14.75 -2.52 5.20
C GLU A 41 -13.26 -2.20 5.41
N ILE A 42 -12.97 -1.24 6.29
CA ILE A 42 -11.60 -0.86 6.63
C ILE A 42 -11.25 -1.39 8.00
N VAL A 43 -10.46 -2.47 8.05
CA VAL A 43 -9.83 -2.94 9.29
C VAL A 43 -8.49 -2.23 9.45
N ARG A 44 -8.26 -1.61 10.62
CA ARG A 44 -7.02 -0.87 10.93
C ARG A 44 -6.33 -1.50 12.14
N LEU A 45 -5.09 -1.97 11.94
CA LEU A 45 -4.29 -2.56 13.02
C LEU A 45 -3.58 -1.51 13.88
N ARG A 46 -3.33 -0.31 13.33
CA ARG A 46 -2.62 0.78 14.01
C ARG A 46 -1.27 0.37 14.57
N ILE A 47 -0.59 -0.52 13.88
CA ILE A 47 0.81 -0.81 14.19
C ILE A 47 1.62 0.46 13.89
N PRO A 48 2.53 0.88 14.79
CA PRO A 48 3.35 2.05 14.54
C PRO A 48 4.08 1.97 13.19
N ASP A 49 4.03 3.03 12.42
CA ASP A 49 4.74 3.15 11.16
C ASP A 49 6.25 2.91 11.35
N THR A 50 6.90 2.22 10.42
CA THR A 50 8.26 1.67 10.51
C THR A 50 8.44 0.54 11.54
N GLY A 51 7.36 0.03 12.11
CA GLY A 51 7.37 -1.00 13.15
C GLY A 51 6.83 -2.37 12.75
N VAL A 52 6.35 -2.52 11.52
CA VAL A 52 5.67 -3.76 11.07
C VAL A 52 6.59 -4.98 11.13
N SER A 53 7.87 -4.81 10.75
CA SER A 53 8.85 -5.91 10.75
C SER A 53 9.05 -6.54 12.13
N ARG A 54 8.91 -5.75 13.20
CA ARG A 54 9.01 -6.24 14.59
C ARG A 54 7.72 -6.90 15.09
N ARG A 55 6.62 -6.72 14.37
CA ARG A 55 5.28 -7.22 14.69
C ARG A 55 4.70 -8.13 13.59
N GLU A 56 5.55 -8.66 12.72
CA GLU A 56 5.13 -9.53 11.62
C GLU A 56 4.24 -10.71 12.07
N PRO A 57 4.53 -11.41 13.21
CA PRO A 57 3.63 -12.46 13.71
C PRO A 57 2.22 -11.96 14.06
N GLU A 58 2.10 -10.77 14.65
CA GLU A 58 0.82 -10.14 14.99
C GLU A 58 0.02 -9.80 13.71
N VAL A 59 0.70 -9.25 12.69
CA VAL A 59 0.08 -8.97 11.39
C VAL A 59 -0.40 -10.24 10.72
N ARG A 60 0.40 -11.30 10.75
CA ARG A 60 0.04 -12.60 10.16
C ARG A 60 -1.18 -13.21 10.82
N GLU A 61 -1.28 -13.14 12.15
CA GLU A 61 -2.45 -13.66 12.86
C GLU A 61 -3.72 -12.88 12.54
N ALA A 62 -3.66 -11.55 12.54
CA ALA A 62 -4.78 -10.71 12.13
C ALA A 62 -5.21 -10.97 10.67
N LEU A 63 -4.24 -11.18 9.78
CA LEU A 63 -4.53 -11.54 8.39
C LEU A 63 -5.16 -12.92 8.28
N ARG A 64 -4.70 -13.92 9.04
CA ARG A 64 -5.24 -15.28 9.00
C ARG A 64 -6.74 -15.32 9.31
N GLU A 65 -7.20 -14.50 10.26
CA GLU A 65 -8.62 -14.38 10.57
C GLU A 65 -9.41 -13.74 9.41
N LEU A 66 -8.83 -12.75 8.75
CA LEU A 66 -9.50 -12.00 7.70
C LEU A 66 -9.54 -12.74 6.36
N VAL A 67 -8.42 -13.36 5.94
CA VAL A 67 -8.29 -13.93 4.58
C VAL A 67 -9.12 -15.19 4.38
N SER A 68 -9.48 -15.92 5.45
CA SER A 68 -10.24 -17.19 5.36
C SER A 68 -11.61 -17.04 4.69
N GLY A 69 -12.14 -15.83 4.59
CA GLY A 69 -13.40 -15.53 3.90
C GLY A 69 -13.26 -15.11 2.44
N PHE A 70 -12.01 -15.08 1.91
CA PHE A 70 -11.74 -14.54 0.58
C PHE A 70 -11.06 -15.57 -0.33
N GLN A 71 -11.33 -15.45 -1.63
CA GLN A 71 -10.70 -16.28 -2.66
C GLN A 71 -9.30 -15.75 -3.03
N LEU A 72 -9.08 -14.44 -2.90
CA LEU A 72 -7.86 -13.76 -3.28
C LEU A 72 -7.52 -12.65 -2.28
N CYS A 73 -6.26 -12.61 -1.89
CA CYS A 73 -5.65 -11.52 -1.15
C CYS A 73 -4.68 -10.74 -2.06
N LEU A 74 -4.69 -9.43 -1.94
CA LEU A 74 -3.69 -8.55 -2.54
C LEU A 74 -2.84 -7.94 -1.43
N ALA A 75 -1.52 -8.05 -1.52
CA ALA A 75 -0.60 -7.53 -0.52
C ALA A 75 0.61 -6.84 -1.18
N PRO A 76 1.34 -5.97 -0.45
CA PRO A 76 2.62 -5.46 -0.94
C PRO A 76 3.57 -6.61 -1.27
N TRP A 77 4.40 -6.39 -2.30
CA TRP A 77 5.43 -7.37 -2.64
C TRP A 77 6.51 -7.46 -1.55
N ASP A 78 6.90 -8.68 -1.17
CA ASP A 78 7.89 -8.95 -0.12
C ASP A 78 9.35 -8.72 -0.54
N GLY A 79 9.59 -8.23 -1.75
CA GLY A 79 10.87 -7.74 -2.26
C GLY A 79 10.87 -6.23 -2.57
N ASP A 80 9.96 -5.46 -1.99
CA ASP A 80 9.71 -4.05 -2.33
C ASP A 80 10.79 -3.07 -1.81
N LEU A 81 11.80 -3.56 -1.04
CA LEU A 81 12.87 -2.80 -0.38
C LEU A 81 12.36 -1.70 0.56
N HIS A 82 11.20 -1.94 1.15
CA HIS A 82 10.66 -1.18 2.28
C HIS A 82 10.31 -2.16 3.40
N ALA A 83 10.93 -2.06 4.55
CA ALA A 83 10.84 -3.05 5.63
C ALA A 83 9.40 -3.38 6.04
N ASP A 84 8.50 -2.38 6.09
CA ASP A 84 7.10 -2.60 6.45
C ASP A 84 6.32 -3.28 5.33
N HIS A 85 6.59 -2.96 4.05
CA HIS A 85 5.96 -3.62 2.90
C HIS A 85 6.38 -5.09 2.82
N GLU A 86 7.66 -5.36 2.98
CA GLU A 86 8.20 -6.73 2.97
C GLU A 86 7.62 -7.57 4.10
N ALA A 87 7.57 -7.01 5.32
CA ALA A 87 6.96 -7.71 6.46
C ALA A 87 5.46 -7.96 6.24
N ALA A 88 4.72 -6.99 5.71
CA ALA A 88 3.32 -7.14 5.34
C ALA A 88 3.12 -8.22 4.27
N GLY A 89 3.97 -8.24 3.24
CA GLY A 89 3.97 -9.24 2.17
C GLY A 89 4.22 -10.65 2.70
N ARG A 90 5.25 -10.84 3.53
CA ARG A 90 5.55 -12.13 4.16
C ARG A 90 4.43 -12.60 5.11
N ALA A 91 3.87 -11.69 5.90
CA ALA A 91 2.73 -11.99 6.77
C ALA A 91 1.52 -12.46 5.94
N ALA A 92 1.20 -11.76 4.85
CA ALA A 92 0.12 -12.12 3.94
C ALA A 92 0.36 -13.49 3.28
N ARG A 93 1.58 -13.76 2.81
CA ARG A 93 1.96 -15.05 2.23
C ARG A 93 1.73 -16.20 3.22
N GLY A 94 2.19 -16.04 4.47
CA GLY A 94 1.99 -17.04 5.50
C GLY A 94 0.52 -17.26 5.88
N ALA A 95 -0.27 -16.18 5.97
CA ALA A 95 -1.69 -16.25 6.28
C ALA A 95 -2.49 -16.92 5.15
N CYS A 96 -2.24 -16.52 3.90
CA CYS A 96 -2.91 -17.06 2.72
C CYS A 96 -2.60 -18.55 2.53
N ALA A 97 -1.34 -18.95 2.70
CA ALA A 97 -0.93 -20.36 2.61
C ALA A 97 -1.66 -21.23 3.65
N ALA A 98 -1.81 -20.73 4.88
CA ALA A 98 -2.51 -21.44 5.94
C ALA A 98 -4.04 -21.52 5.69
N ALA A 99 -4.63 -20.52 5.03
CA ALA A 99 -6.07 -20.46 4.76
C ALA A 99 -6.48 -21.07 3.41
N GLY A 100 -5.53 -21.42 2.54
CA GLY A 100 -5.81 -21.83 1.17
C GLY A 100 -6.34 -20.70 0.27
N THR A 101 -6.05 -19.44 0.63
CA THR A 101 -6.43 -18.24 -0.11
C THR A 101 -5.37 -17.91 -1.15
N GLY A 102 -5.77 -17.56 -2.38
CA GLY A 102 -4.84 -17.08 -3.40
C GLY A 102 -4.16 -15.77 -2.98
N LEU A 103 -2.90 -15.57 -3.37
CA LEU A 103 -2.16 -14.33 -3.12
C LEU A 103 -1.59 -13.78 -4.42
N LEU A 104 -1.81 -12.50 -4.67
CA LEU A 104 -1.06 -11.71 -5.65
C LEU A 104 -0.43 -10.51 -4.93
N SER A 105 0.76 -10.16 -5.33
CA SER A 105 1.52 -9.06 -4.73
C SER A 105 1.56 -7.85 -5.67
N TYR A 106 1.66 -6.66 -5.11
CA TYR A 106 1.80 -5.43 -5.89
C TYR A 106 3.02 -4.63 -5.44
N PRO A 107 3.81 -4.07 -6.39
CA PRO A 107 4.95 -3.23 -6.09
C PRO A 107 4.50 -1.81 -5.71
N ILE A 108 5.13 -1.22 -4.69
CA ILE A 108 4.89 0.16 -4.25
C ILE A 108 6.21 0.94 -4.25
N TRP A 109 7.11 0.61 -3.31
CA TRP A 109 8.39 1.29 -3.17
C TRP A 109 9.35 0.95 -4.31
N THR A 110 9.14 -0.19 -4.95
CA THR A 110 9.83 -0.62 -6.18
C THR A 110 9.90 0.49 -7.23
N TRP A 111 8.84 1.29 -7.37
CA TRP A 111 8.79 2.40 -8.34
C TRP A 111 9.71 3.58 -8.02
N HIS A 112 10.32 3.63 -6.83
CA HIS A 112 11.31 4.63 -6.46
C HIS A 112 12.73 4.25 -6.83
N TRP A 113 13.03 2.95 -6.94
CA TRP A 113 14.40 2.47 -7.09
C TRP A 113 14.65 1.58 -8.29
N SER A 114 13.63 0.92 -8.83
CA SER A 114 13.80 -0.01 -9.95
C SER A 114 13.70 0.69 -11.31
N HIS A 115 14.22 0.00 -12.32
CA HIS A 115 14.08 0.36 -13.73
C HIS A 115 13.59 -0.86 -14.54
N PRO A 116 13.08 -0.69 -15.77
CA PRO A 116 12.70 -1.81 -16.61
C PRO A 116 13.86 -2.79 -16.81
N GLY A 117 13.61 -4.08 -16.54
CA GLY A 117 14.63 -5.13 -16.61
C GLY A 117 15.56 -5.23 -15.39
N ASP A 118 15.31 -4.51 -14.31
CA ASP A 118 16.07 -4.66 -13.06
C ASP A 118 16.00 -6.12 -12.58
N PRO A 119 17.14 -6.84 -12.45
CA PRO A 119 17.15 -8.28 -12.14
C PRO A 119 16.65 -8.62 -10.73
N ARG A 120 16.49 -7.63 -9.86
CA ARG A 120 15.93 -7.82 -8.52
C ARG A 120 14.41 -7.96 -8.52
N VAL A 121 13.74 -7.55 -9.62
CA VAL A 121 12.29 -7.65 -9.76
C VAL A 121 11.96 -8.87 -10.64
N PRO A 122 11.08 -9.78 -10.20
CA PRO A 122 10.71 -10.98 -10.96
C PRO A 122 9.73 -10.63 -12.09
N TRP A 123 10.22 -9.94 -13.12
CA TRP A 123 9.40 -9.45 -14.24
C TRP A 123 8.66 -10.56 -14.98
N GLU A 124 9.21 -11.78 -15.03
CA GLU A 124 8.59 -12.95 -15.62
C GLU A 124 7.36 -13.45 -14.86
N ALA A 125 7.28 -13.17 -13.55
CA ALA A 125 6.11 -13.45 -12.70
C ALA A 125 5.14 -12.28 -12.64
N ALA A 126 5.47 -11.15 -13.28
CA ALA A 126 4.65 -9.95 -13.25
C ALA A 126 3.59 -9.99 -14.36
N ALA A 127 2.36 -9.70 -14.00
CA ALA A 127 1.23 -9.59 -14.91
C ALA A 127 0.67 -8.17 -14.95
N ARG A 128 0.22 -7.75 -16.13
CA ARG A 128 -0.52 -6.49 -16.31
C ARG A 128 -2.01 -6.79 -16.31
N VAL A 129 -2.74 -6.18 -15.38
CA VAL A 129 -4.21 -6.26 -15.31
C VAL A 129 -4.79 -4.98 -15.90
N PRO A 130 -5.39 -5.03 -17.11
CA PRO A 130 -5.92 -3.85 -17.76
C PRO A 130 -7.10 -3.26 -16.98
N LEU A 131 -7.19 -1.94 -16.94
CA LEU A 131 -8.28 -1.21 -16.33
C LEU A 131 -9.19 -0.62 -17.41
N SER A 132 -10.51 -0.65 -17.18
CA SER A 132 -11.43 0.11 -18.01
C SER A 132 -11.18 1.63 -17.89
N ALA A 133 -11.63 2.39 -18.87
CA ALA A 133 -11.54 3.86 -18.81
C ALA A 133 -12.23 4.42 -17.55
N GLU A 134 -13.33 3.82 -17.12
CA GLU A 134 -14.04 4.20 -15.89
C GLU A 134 -13.18 3.89 -14.65
N ALA A 135 -12.62 2.68 -14.53
CA ALA A 135 -11.75 2.30 -13.42
C ALA A 135 -10.52 3.22 -13.35
N THR A 136 -9.90 3.54 -14.48
CA THR A 136 -8.77 4.47 -14.56
C THR A 136 -9.15 5.88 -14.08
N ARG A 137 -10.33 6.39 -14.46
CA ARG A 137 -10.81 7.70 -13.97
C ARG A 137 -11.02 7.69 -12.45
N ARG A 138 -11.70 6.66 -11.93
CA ARG A 138 -11.96 6.52 -10.48
C ARG A 138 -10.66 6.38 -9.70
N LYS A 139 -9.71 5.58 -10.19
CA LYS A 139 -8.39 5.42 -9.58
C LYS A 139 -7.63 6.74 -9.49
N ARG A 140 -7.60 7.53 -10.56
CA ARG A 140 -6.97 8.86 -10.55
C ARG A 140 -7.62 9.80 -9.54
N ALA A 141 -8.96 9.81 -9.47
CA ALA A 141 -9.69 10.61 -8.50
C ALA A 141 -9.40 10.16 -7.05
N ALA A 142 -9.28 8.85 -6.81
CA ALA A 142 -8.94 8.30 -5.51
C ALA A 142 -7.50 8.64 -5.09
N ILE A 143 -6.53 8.52 -5.98
CA ILE A 143 -5.13 8.92 -5.71
C ILE A 143 -5.08 10.39 -5.30
N GLY A 144 -5.82 11.28 -5.98
CA GLY A 144 -5.88 12.70 -5.65
C GLY A 144 -6.40 13.03 -4.24
N CYS A 145 -7.01 12.07 -3.55
CA CYS A 145 -7.48 12.25 -2.16
C CYS A 145 -6.33 12.23 -1.13
N PHE A 146 -5.17 11.68 -1.48
CA PHE A 146 -4.04 11.53 -0.56
C PHE A 146 -3.16 12.79 -0.50
N ALA A 147 -3.75 13.93 -0.16
CA ALA A 147 -3.06 15.22 -0.11
C ALA A 147 -1.83 15.22 0.80
N SER A 148 -1.87 14.45 1.91
CA SER A 148 -0.74 14.30 2.84
C SER A 148 0.48 13.61 2.22
N GLN A 149 0.30 12.89 1.13
CA GLN A 149 1.37 12.17 0.44
C GLN A 149 1.80 12.87 -0.87
N LEU A 150 0.89 13.62 -1.49
CA LEU A 150 1.10 14.26 -2.79
C LEU A 150 1.62 15.69 -2.70
N ARG A 151 1.46 16.36 -1.55
CA ARG A 151 1.92 17.73 -1.35
C ARG A 151 3.30 17.79 -0.70
N PRO A 152 4.09 18.83 -0.94
CA PRO A 152 5.33 19.06 -0.23
C PRO A 152 5.12 19.03 1.30
N ARG A 153 6.06 18.43 2.01
CA ARG A 153 6.03 18.24 3.48
C ARG A 153 6.56 19.45 4.26
N GLY A 154 6.76 20.57 3.59
CA GLY A 154 7.31 21.81 4.12
C GLY A 154 8.30 22.46 3.14
N PRO A 155 8.89 23.60 3.49
CA PRO A 155 9.92 24.23 2.67
C PRO A 155 11.06 23.23 2.39
N GLN A 156 11.44 23.05 1.14
CA GLN A 156 12.55 22.19 0.69
C GLN A 156 12.38 20.67 0.96
N ARG A 157 11.17 20.20 1.32
CA ARG A 157 10.89 18.77 1.48
C ARG A 157 9.90 18.31 0.42
N PRO A 158 10.32 17.43 -0.51
CA PRO A 158 9.42 16.91 -1.55
C PRO A 158 8.25 16.11 -0.93
N PRO A 159 7.19 15.86 -1.69
CA PRO A 159 6.12 14.96 -1.28
C PRO A 159 6.66 13.55 -1.01
N VAL A 160 5.89 12.74 -0.27
CA VAL A 160 6.18 11.30 -0.07
C VAL A 160 6.11 10.58 -1.41
N LEU A 161 5.11 10.94 -2.23
CA LEU A 161 4.90 10.41 -3.58
C LEU A 161 5.09 11.56 -4.57
N PRO A 162 6.29 11.75 -5.12
CA PRO A 162 6.53 12.77 -6.12
C PRO A 162 5.87 12.41 -7.46
N PRO A 163 5.65 13.38 -8.36
CA PRO A 163 4.87 13.19 -9.60
C PRO A 163 5.36 12.04 -10.48
N GLU A 164 6.65 11.82 -10.56
CA GLU A 164 7.28 10.74 -11.33
C GLU A 164 6.90 9.35 -10.77
N VAL A 165 6.79 9.21 -9.46
CA VAL A 165 6.34 7.96 -8.82
C VAL A 165 4.83 7.81 -8.99
N VAL A 166 4.06 8.87 -8.80
CA VAL A 166 2.60 8.86 -9.03
C VAL A 166 2.27 8.43 -10.46
N ALA A 167 3.09 8.81 -11.46
CA ALA A 167 2.90 8.42 -12.85
C ALA A 167 2.83 6.89 -13.04
N HIS A 168 3.50 6.10 -12.20
CA HIS A 168 3.43 4.63 -12.24
C HIS A 168 2.06 4.11 -11.77
N PHE A 169 1.39 4.81 -10.87
CA PHE A 169 0.09 4.41 -10.34
C PHE A 169 -1.11 4.87 -11.18
N ILE A 170 -0.96 5.89 -12.03
CA ILE A 170 -2.07 6.43 -12.85
C ILE A 170 -2.16 5.81 -14.25
N ARG A 171 -1.51 4.67 -14.49
CA ARG A 171 -1.58 3.91 -15.74
C ARG A 171 -2.95 3.28 -15.94
N ASP A 172 -3.20 2.80 -17.14
CA ASP A 172 -4.42 2.08 -17.54
C ASP A 172 -4.41 0.58 -17.18
N HIS A 173 -3.51 0.20 -16.30
CA HIS A 173 -3.35 -1.17 -15.80
C HIS A 173 -2.77 -1.18 -14.39
N GLU A 174 -2.99 -2.28 -13.69
CA GLU A 174 -2.25 -2.63 -12.48
C GLU A 174 -1.11 -3.61 -12.81
N MET A 175 -0.04 -3.56 -12.00
CA MET A 175 1.03 -4.56 -12.03
C MET A 175 0.89 -5.45 -10.81
N LEU A 176 0.77 -6.75 -11.06
CA LEU A 176 0.69 -7.76 -10.01
C LEU A 176 1.79 -8.80 -10.22
N ILE A 177 2.32 -9.35 -9.14
CA ILE A 177 3.37 -10.39 -9.09
C ILE A 177 2.75 -11.61 -8.40
N SER A 178 2.85 -12.77 -9.04
CA SER A 178 2.35 -14.05 -8.55
C SER A 178 3.40 -14.82 -7.73
#